data_b2929702780de333db93a6593d6b611c
#
_entry.id   b2929702780de333db93a6593d6b611c
#
_cell.length_a   1.000
_cell.length_b   1.000
_cell.length_c   1.000
_cell.angle_alpha   90.00
_cell.angle_beta   90.00
_cell.angle_gamma   90.00
#
_symmetry.space_group_name_H-M   'P 1'
#
loop_
_entity.id
_entity.type
_entity.pdbx_description
1 polymer ?
#
loop_
_entity_poly.entity_id
_entity_poly.type
_entity_poly.pdbx_seq_one_letter_code
_entity_poly.pdbx_strand_id
1 'polypeptide(L)'
;MVRRTFGSSVVTTLVAFVALVSALGCGGRASKQECEQMLDKYLDMVMAEEPELDKLPPDQKKVARDMKRAVRKAEPSYQKVFSQCEAEITKKEYRCAMAAPNPNVWESCID
;
A
#
# COMPACT_ATOMS: atom_id res chain seq x y z
N MET A 1 -66.98 -38.54 8.63
CA MET A 1 -65.75 -38.88 7.89
C MET A 1 -64.94 -37.60 7.70
N VAL A 2 -63.92 -37.50 8.40
CA VAL A 2 -63.08 -36.26 8.39
C VAL A 2 -61.84 -36.58 7.55
N ARG A 3 -61.73 -35.92 6.44
CA ARG A 3 -60.48 -35.95 5.68
C ARG A 3 -59.66 -34.75 6.08
N ARG A 4 -58.63 -34.99 6.79
CA ARG A 4 -57.61 -34.01 7.10
C ARG A 4 -56.63 -33.99 5.96
N THR A 5 -56.66 -32.94 5.18
CA THR A 5 -55.60 -32.61 4.29
C THR A 5 -54.55 -31.86 5.06
N PHE A 6 -53.47 -32.54 5.33
CA PHE A 6 -52.27 -31.89 5.86
C PHE A 6 -51.58 -31.18 4.70
N GLY A 7 -51.82 -29.90 4.64
CA GLY A 7 -50.98 -29.04 3.84
C GLY A 7 -49.64 -28.85 4.51
N SER A 8 -48.67 -29.61 4.08
CA SER A 8 -47.31 -29.41 4.52
C SER A 8 -46.74 -28.21 3.79
N SER A 9 -46.84 -27.06 4.38
CA SER A 9 -46.08 -25.89 3.94
C SER A 9 -44.64 -26.08 4.32
N VAL A 10 -43.88 -26.60 3.39
CA VAL A 10 -42.45 -26.51 3.46
C VAL A 10 -42.09 -25.10 3.16
N VAL A 11 -41.94 -24.31 4.18
CA VAL A 11 -41.28 -23.01 4.09
C VAL A 11 -39.81 -23.30 3.88
N THR A 12 -39.44 -23.42 2.64
CA THR A 12 -38.05 -23.41 2.27
C THR A 12 -37.55 -21.98 2.47
N THR A 13 -37.04 -21.74 3.65
CA THR A 13 -36.28 -20.53 3.91
C THR A 13 -34.99 -20.64 3.11
N LEU A 14 -35.02 -20.17 1.91
CA LEU A 14 -33.84 -19.86 1.14
C LEU A 14 -33.17 -18.69 1.87
N VAL A 15 -32.29 -19.05 2.78
CA VAL A 15 -31.28 -18.12 3.27
C VAL A 15 -30.39 -17.84 2.08
N ALA A 16 -30.74 -16.82 1.34
CA ALA A 16 -29.83 -16.20 0.44
C ALA A 16 -28.64 -15.71 1.28
N PHE A 17 -27.65 -16.53 1.40
CA PHE A 17 -26.31 -16.08 1.73
C PHE A 17 -25.89 -15.21 0.57
N VAL A 18 -26.29 -13.97 0.64
CA VAL A 18 -25.59 -12.92 -0.07
C VAL A 18 -24.23 -12.91 0.58
N ALA A 19 -23.35 -13.71 0.04
CA ALA A 19 -21.95 -13.48 0.22
C ALA A 19 -21.72 -12.06 -0.27
N LEU A 20 -21.73 -11.13 0.64
CA LEU A 20 -21.07 -9.87 0.47
C LEU A 20 -19.60 -10.21 0.24
N VAL A 21 -19.31 -10.59 -0.96
CA VAL A 21 -18.00 -10.40 -1.50
C VAL A 21 -17.92 -8.89 -1.64
N SER A 22 -17.75 -8.26 -0.51
CA SER A 22 -17.27 -6.92 -0.47
C SER A 22 -16.15 -6.89 -1.48
N ALA A 23 -16.27 -6.03 -2.43
CA ALA A 23 -15.24 -5.75 -3.40
C ALA A 23 -14.03 -5.16 -2.66
N LEU A 24 -13.42 -5.96 -1.83
CA LEU A 24 -12.30 -5.64 -0.95
C LEU A 24 -11.01 -5.48 -1.74
N GLY A 25 -11.06 -5.65 -3.05
CA GLY A 25 -9.88 -5.58 -3.89
C GLY A 25 -9.58 -4.22 -4.49
N CYS A 26 -10.58 -3.36 -4.73
CA CYS A 26 -10.39 -2.21 -5.62
C CYS A 26 -10.26 -0.87 -4.91
N GLY A 27 -10.55 -0.75 -3.61
CA GLY A 27 -10.63 0.50 -2.88
C GLY A 27 -9.89 0.52 -1.55
N GLY A 28 -9.08 -0.50 -1.25
CA GLY A 28 -8.30 -0.54 -0.03
C GLY A 28 -7.21 0.52 0.01
N ARG A 29 -6.83 0.91 1.22
CA ARG A 29 -5.70 1.82 1.46
C ARG A 29 -4.42 1.04 1.66
N ALA A 30 -3.30 1.68 1.42
CA ALA A 30 -2.00 1.11 1.72
C ALA A 30 -1.87 0.85 3.22
N SER A 31 -1.31 -0.30 3.58
CA SER A 31 -0.98 -0.62 4.96
C SER A 31 0.25 0.15 5.41
N LYS A 32 0.50 0.17 6.72
CA LYS A 32 1.71 0.77 7.29
C LYS A 32 2.99 0.21 6.65
N GLN A 33 3.05 -1.11 6.50
CA GLN A 33 4.19 -1.77 5.87
C GLN A 33 4.33 -1.40 4.39
N GLU A 34 3.23 -1.30 3.66
CA GLU A 34 3.25 -0.85 2.26
C GLU A 34 3.69 0.60 2.14
N CYS A 35 3.25 1.46 3.04
CA CYS A 35 3.73 2.84 3.12
C CYS A 35 5.24 2.92 3.36
N GLU A 36 5.76 2.11 4.26
CA GLU A 36 7.19 2.04 4.52
C GLU A 36 7.97 1.58 3.28
N GLN A 37 7.52 0.53 2.62
CA GLN A 37 8.15 0.02 1.39
C GLN A 37 8.14 1.06 0.27
N MET A 38 7.04 1.75 0.10
CA MET A 38 6.86 2.77 -0.93
C MET A 38 7.80 3.96 -0.72
N LEU A 39 7.90 4.42 0.51
CA LEU A 39 8.78 5.53 0.88
C LEU A 39 10.26 5.13 0.85
N ASP A 40 10.60 3.93 1.27
CA ASP A 40 11.96 3.40 1.17
C ASP A 40 12.42 3.31 -0.28
N LYS A 41 11.55 2.85 -1.17
CA LYS A 41 11.83 2.85 -2.61
C LYS A 41 12.08 4.25 -3.14
N TYR A 42 11.27 5.23 -2.76
CA TYR A 42 11.47 6.62 -3.15
C TYR A 42 12.84 7.14 -2.71
N LEU A 43 13.20 6.91 -1.44
CA LEU A 43 14.51 7.30 -0.93
C LEU A 43 15.65 6.63 -1.69
N ASP A 44 15.53 5.35 -2.03
CA ASP A 44 16.54 4.64 -2.81
C ASP A 44 16.71 5.23 -4.21
N MET A 45 15.63 5.59 -4.87
CA MET A 45 15.67 6.23 -6.19
C MET A 45 16.29 7.61 -6.12
N VAL A 46 15.92 8.44 -5.15
CA VAL A 46 16.51 9.78 -4.96
C VAL A 46 18.00 9.68 -4.65
N MET A 47 18.40 8.77 -3.78
CA MET A 47 19.82 8.57 -3.46
C MET A 47 20.63 8.01 -4.62
N ALA A 48 20.02 7.23 -5.52
CA ALA A 48 20.67 6.74 -6.72
C ALA A 48 21.04 7.86 -7.70
N GLU A 49 20.34 8.99 -7.63
CA GLU A 49 20.62 10.18 -8.45
C GLU A 49 21.68 11.11 -7.84
N GLU A 50 22.18 10.81 -6.63
CA GLU A 50 23.21 11.62 -5.98
C GLU A 50 24.61 11.28 -6.50
N PRO A 51 25.26 12.15 -7.26
CA PRO A 51 26.57 11.86 -7.90
C PRO A 51 27.70 11.69 -6.88
N GLU A 52 27.58 12.27 -5.69
CA GLU A 52 28.60 12.15 -4.64
C GLU A 52 28.68 10.73 -4.07
N LEU A 53 27.54 10.02 -4.00
CA LEU A 53 27.52 8.62 -3.55
C LEU A 53 28.18 7.69 -4.56
N ASP A 54 28.11 8.02 -5.85
CA ASP A 54 28.70 7.19 -6.89
C ASP A 54 30.22 7.23 -6.93
N LYS A 55 30.81 8.26 -6.35
CA LYS A 55 32.27 8.41 -6.22
C LYS A 55 32.89 7.59 -5.10
N LEU A 56 32.06 7.07 -4.19
CA LEU A 56 32.53 6.30 -3.04
C LEU A 56 32.81 4.84 -3.41
N PRO A 57 33.81 4.21 -2.76
CA PRO A 57 33.98 2.75 -2.81
C PRO A 57 32.71 2.01 -2.37
N PRO A 58 32.45 0.77 -2.84
CA PRO A 58 31.17 0.07 -2.60
C PRO A 58 30.79 -0.11 -1.13
N ASP A 59 31.76 -0.39 -0.28
CA ASP A 59 31.56 -0.53 1.17
C ASP A 59 31.18 0.80 1.84
N GLN A 60 31.88 1.88 1.48
CA GLN A 60 31.60 3.22 1.99
C GLN A 60 30.27 3.76 1.42
N LYS A 61 29.95 3.44 0.16
CA LYS A 61 28.71 3.81 -0.49
C LYS A 61 27.51 3.25 0.26
N LYS A 62 27.58 1.98 0.66
CA LYS A 62 26.50 1.35 1.45
C LYS A 62 26.29 2.04 2.80
N VAL A 63 27.35 2.27 3.55
CA VAL A 63 27.28 2.94 4.85
C VAL A 63 26.72 4.37 4.70
N ALA A 64 27.20 5.11 3.71
CA ALA A 64 26.71 6.48 3.44
C ALA A 64 25.22 6.50 3.07
N ARG A 65 24.73 5.53 2.28
CA ARG A 65 23.31 5.38 1.97
C ARG A 65 22.47 5.09 3.21
N ASP A 66 22.92 4.15 4.04
CA ASP A 66 22.20 3.76 5.24
C ASP A 66 22.09 4.94 6.23
N MET A 67 23.17 5.70 6.37
CA MET A 67 23.19 6.91 7.19
C MET A 67 22.25 7.99 6.64
N LYS A 68 22.32 8.27 5.35
CA LYS A 68 21.42 9.26 4.70
C LYS A 68 19.95 8.84 4.83
N ARG A 69 19.66 7.57 4.64
CA ARG A 69 18.30 7.04 4.83
C ARG A 69 17.82 7.24 6.25
N ALA A 70 18.63 6.94 7.25
CA ALA A 70 18.28 7.14 8.65
C ALA A 70 18.01 8.61 8.96
N VAL A 71 18.83 9.53 8.47
CA VAL A 71 18.63 10.97 8.62
C VAL A 71 17.32 11.42 7.96
N ARG A 72 17.06 10.99 6.72
CA ARG A 72 15.81 11.32 6.02
C ARG A 72 14.57 10.82 6.73
N LYS A 73 14.63 9.58 7.24
CA LYS A 73 13.51 9.01 8.01
C LYS A 73 13.23 9.75 9.33
N ALA A 74 14.24 10.37 9.92
CA ALA A 74 14.10 11.16 11.14
C ALA A 74 13.56 12.59 10.89
N GLU A 75 13.53 13.03 9.64
CA GLU A 75 13.02 14.37 9.32
C GLU A 75 11.50 14.47 9.58
N PRO A 76 11.02 15.58 10.16
CA PRO A 76 9.59 15.78 10.38
C PRO A 76 8.74 15.69 9.12
N SER A 77 9.27 16.10 7.97
CA SER A 77 8.62 15.99 6.67
C SER A 77 8.36 14.55 6.27
N TYR A 78 9.32 13.66 6.47
CA TYR A 78 9.15 12.23 6.22
C TYR A 78 8.09 11.63 7.14
N GLN A 79 8.16 11.92 8.43
CA GLN A 79 7.19 11.43 9.42
C GLN A 79 5.76 11.89 9.11
N LYS A 80 5.61 13.11 8.63
CA LYS A 80 4.32 13.64 8.19
C LYS A 80 3.78 12.85 6.99
N VAL A 81 4.56 12.69 5.94
CA VAL A 81 4.18 11.92 4.75
C VAL A 81 3.86 10.46 5.11
N PHE A 82 4.65 9.86 5.96
CA PHE A 82 4.43 8.49 6.42
C PHE A 82 3.09 8.34 7.16
N SER A 83 2.76 9.26 8.06
CA SER A 83 1.48 9.25 8.78
C SER A 83 0.27 9.50 7.87
N GLN A 84 0.43 10.34 6.84
CA GLN A 84 -0.62 10.62 5.86
C GLN A 84 -0.83 9.47 4.89
N CYS A 85 0.21 8.70 4.59
CA CYS A 85 0.16 7.60 3.63
C CYS A 85 -0.92 6.57 3.99
N GLU A 86 -0.99 6.12 5.23
CA GLU A 86 -2.02 5.16 5.66
C GLU A 86 -3.45 5.70 5.51
N ALA A 87 -3.61 7.01 5.67
CA ALA A 87 -4.90 7.68 5.60
C ALA A 87 -5.34 8.01 4.17
N GLU A 88 -4.40 8.25 3.26
CA GLU A 88 -4.66 8.88 1.97
C GLU A 88 -4.32 7.98 0.77
N ILE A 89 -3.27 7.16 0.87
CA ILE A 89 -2.78 6.37 -0.27
C ILE A 89 -3.60 5.09 -0.46
N THR A 90 -4.07 4.90 -1.67
CA THR A 90 -4.80 3.70 -2.07
C THR A 90 -3.85 2.55 -2.47
N LYS A 91 -4.36 1.33 -2.47
CA LYS A 91 -3.64 0.16 -3.01
C LYS A 91 -3.21 0.33 -4.46
N LYS A 92 -4.02 1.03 -5.26
CA LYS A 92 -3.72 1.33 -6.67
C LYS A 92 -2.51 2.27 -6.78
N GLU A 93 -2.50 3.35 -6.01
CA GLU A 93 -1.40 4.30 -5.95
C GLU A 93 -0.12 3.64 -5.45
N TYR A 94 -0.21 2.81 -4.41
CA TYR A 94 0.90 2.02 -3.91
C TYR A 94 1.51 1.14 -5.01
N ARG A 95 0.70 0.38 -5.74
CA ARG A 95 1.19 -0.48 -6.83
C ARG A 95 1.84 0.33 -7.95
N CYS A 96 1.27 1.48 -8.29
CA CYS A 96 1.85 2.41 -9.27
C CYS A 96 3.23 2.89 -8.81
N ALA A 97 3.35 3.37 -7.58
CA ALA A 97 4.59 3.85 -6.99
C ALA A 97 5.67 2.75 -6.91
N MET A 98 5.28 1.52 -6.55
CA MET A 98 6.21 0.38 -6.50
C MET A 98 6.73 -0.03 -7.88
N ALA A 99 5.97 0.21 -8.94
CA ALA A 99 6.38 -0.06 -10.32
C ALA A 99 7.12 1.13 -10.97
N ALA A 100 7.16 2.29 -10.35
CA ALA A 100 7.77 3.49 -10.91
C ALA A 100 9.28 3.31 -11.13
N PRO A 101 9.81 3.71 -12.30
CA PRO A 101 11.23 3.57 -12.62
C PRO A 101 12.11 4.72 -12.10
N ASN A 102 11.52 5.84 -11.71
CA ASN A 102 12.21 7.03 -11.24
C ASN A 102 11.33 7.85 -10.29
N PRO A 103 11.91 8.82 -9.56
CA PRO A 103 11.16 9.64 -8.60
C PRO A 103 10.00 10.42 -9.21
N ASN A 104 10.16 10.97 -10.39
CA ASN A 104 9.10 11.77 -11.04
C ASN A 104 7.86 10.92 -11.35
N VAL A 105 8.05 9.71 -11.85
CA VAL A 105 6.95 8.78 -12.11
C VAL A 105 6.32 8.33 -10.80
N TRP A 106 7.14 8.08 -9.77
CA TRP A 106 6.66 7.73 -8.44
C TRP A 106 5.75 8.83 -7.86
N GLU A 107 6.18 10.07 -7.92
CA GLU A 107 5.40 11.22 -7.46
C GLU A 107 4.08 11.36 -8.22
N SER A 108 4.09 11.15 -9.52
CA SER A 108 2.87 11.21 -10.34
C SER A 108 1.84 10.12 -10.01
N CYS A 109 2.24 9.04 -9.34
CA CYS A 109 1.32 7.99 -8.92
C CYS A 109 0.45 8.38 -7.73
N ILE A 110 0.87 9.36 -6.95
CA ILE A 110 0.25 9.74 -5.67
C ILE A 110 -0.34 11.16 -5.66
N ASP A 111 -0.39 11.82 -6.80
CA ASP A 111 -0.97 13.15 -6.98
C ASP A 111 -2.51 13.14 -7.06
#